data_e4be2b2bb79797eb2bc05f185f59ce69
#
_entry.id   e4be2b2bb79797eb2bc05f185f59ce69
#
_cell.length_a   1.000
_cell.length_b   1.000
_cell.length_c   1.000
_cell.angle_alpha   90.00
_cell.angle_beta   90.00
_cell.angle_gamma   90.00
#
_symmetry.space_group_name_H-M   'P 1'
#
loop_
_entity.id
_entity.type
_entity.pdbx_description
1 polymer ?
#
loop_
_entity_poly.entity_id
_entity_poly.type
_entity_poly.pdbx_seq_one_letter_code
_entity_poly.pdbx_strand_id
1 'polypeptide(L)'
;MVNPSPTPTAPPLPVVETIVKATTFVWQERNEFLTLAFPAILVLSILNTVVALMLAGDSPQDLATDAERLEAAVQAGILPFLLLIVPFAYFWTTFAIAWHRKYLLPKDQPSIGEVLTWRSRHTRFLLQAIGLTIVAVVILLVGASLAAFAPVLLVLVLAAVVSVYGRLSQVLPSAAVDHGLSFAQSWALTRGQTARLFATIAATWFPTAVAVSLAQQILALILGDSGSFMALFVRAFVGNVLGYLAVAIGVSVLSLIYDHLRIGRTPSVDMQVF
;
A
#
# COMPACT_ATOMS: atom_id res chain seq x y z
N MET A 1 30.97 -5.14 -36.56
CA MET A 1 30.36 -5.01 -35.21
C MET A 1 29.26 -3.97 -35.33
N VAL A 2 27.99 -4.39 -35.31
CA VAL A 2 26.85 -3.45 -35.34
C VAL A 2 26.74 -2.90 -33.92
N ASN A 3 26.99 -1.59 -33.79
CA ASN A 3 26.79 -0.89 -32.51
C ASN A 3 25.30 -1.01 -32.14
N PRO A 4 24.93 -1.63 -31.02
CA PRO A 4 23.52 -1.72 -30.63
C PRO A 4 23.00 -0.29 -30.47
N SER A 5 21.98 0.09 -31.24
CA SER A 5 21.33 1.39 -31.13
C SER A 5 20.89 1.57 -29.65
N PRO A 6 21.12 2.76 -29.04
CA PRO A 6 20.76 3.01 -27.67
C PRO A 6 19.24 2.75 -27.51
N THR A 7 18.90 1.87 -26.60
CA THR A 7 17.49 1.61 -26.24
C THR A 7 16.82 2.93 -25.88
N PRO A 8 15.69 3.29 -26.50
CA PRO A 8 15.00 4.53 -26.19
C PRO A 8 14.69 4.59 -24.70
N THR A 9 15.18 5.62 -24.04
CA THR A 9 14.87 5.88 -22.63
C THR A 9 13.42 6.38 -22.53
N ALA A 10 12.62 5.79 -21.67
CA ALA A 10 11.26 6.27 -21.41
C ALA A 10 11.27 7.77 -21.06
N PRO A 11 10.27 8.54 -21.51
CA PRO A 11 10.17 9.95 -21.17
C PRO A 11 10.16 10.16 -19.65
N PRO A 12 10.61 11.32 -19.17
CA PRO A 12 10.67 11.58 -17.74
C PRO A 12 9.28 11.55 -17.10
N LEU A 13 9.13 10.85 -15.95
CA LEU A 13 7.87 10.73 -15.21
C LEU A 13 7.38 12.12 -14.74
N PRO A 14 6.14 12.54 -15.07
CA PRO A 14 5.57 13.81 -14.62
C PRO A 14 5.02 13.68 -13.20
N VAL A 15 5.83 14.01 -12.19
CA VAL A 15 5.53 13.77 -10.75
C VAL A 15 4.19 14.36 -10.32
N VAL A 16 3.99 15.67 -10.48
CA VAL A 16 2.78 16.38 -10.02
C VAL A 16 1.55 15.89 -10.76
N GLU A 17 1.64 15.72 -12.07
CA GLU A 17 0.52 15.25 -12.89
C GLU A 17 0.10 13.82 -12.48
N THR A 18 1.07 12.95 -12.18
CA THR A 18 0.80 11.59 -11.70
C THR A 18 0.01 11.60 -10.39
N ILE A 19 0.39 12.43 -9.43
CA ILE A 19 -0.29 12.55 -8.14
C ILE A 19 -1.70 13.11 -8.32
N VAL A 20 -1.84 14.18 -9.09
CA VAL A 20 -3.14 14.82 -9.35
C VAL A 20 -4.07 13.85 -10.07
N LYS A 21 -3.59 13.14 -11.10
CA LYS A 21 -4.40 12.13 -11.81
C LYS A 21 -4.84 10.99 -10.90
N ALA A 22 -3.94 10.49 -10.04
CA ALA A 22 -4.26 9.42 -9.11
C ALA A 22 -5.35 9.83 -8.09
N THR A 23 -5.22 11.00 -7.49
CA THR A 23 -6.20 11.51 -6.53
C THR A 23 -7.54 11.83 -7.20
N THR A 24 -7.51 12.43 -8.39
CA THR A 24 -8.71 12.71 -9.18
C THR A 24 -9.42 11.42 -9.57
N PHE A 25 -8.68 10.39 -9.98
CA PHE A 25 -9.26 9.09 -10.32
C PHE A 25 -10.00 8.47 -9.12
N VAL A 26 -9.38 8.45 -7.94
CA VAL A 26 -10.04 7.93 -6.72
C VAL A 26 -11.31 8.72 -6.41
N TRP A 27 -11.29 10.03 -6.57
CA TRP A 27 -12.47 10.87 -6.34
C TRP A 27 -13.58 10.63 -7.36
N GLN A 28 -13.24 10.51 -8.63
CA GLN A 28 -14.20 10.22 -9.71
C GLN A 28 -14.84 8.85 -9.52
N GLU A 29 -14.05 7.84 -9.12
CA GLU A 29 -14.48 6.47 -8.93
C GLU A 29 -14.85 6.15 -7.46
N ARG A 30 -15.24 7.16 -6.68
CA ARG A 30 -15.55 7.01 -5.24
C ARG A 30 -16.65 5.99 -4.94
N ASN A 31 -17.62 5.83 -5.83
CA ASN A 31 -18.70 4.85 -5.64
C ASN A 31 -18.17 3.42 -5.79
N GLU A 32 -17.32 3.19 -6.79
CA GLU A 32 -16.63 1.92 -6.97
C GLU A 32 -15.66 1.64 -5.83
N PHE A 33 -14.91 2.67 -5.39
CA PHE A 33 -14.06 2.57 -4.20
C PHE A 33 -14.87 2.08 -2.99
N LEU A 34 -15.99 2.72 -2.69
CA LEU A 34 -16.84 2.31 -1.58
C LEU A 34 -17.37 0.89 -1.77
N THR A 35 -17.83 0.54 -2.97
CA THR A 35 -18.33 -0.80 -3.27
C THR A 35 -17.27 -1.89 -3.05
N LEU A 36 -16.04 -1.66 -3.52
CA LEU A 36 -14.95 -2.64 -3.43
C LEU A 36 -14.32 -2.69 -2.03
N ALA A 37 -14.19 -1.54 -1.35
CA ALA A 37 -13.52 -1.45 -0.05
C ALA A 37 -14.44 -1.75 1.14
N PHE A 38 -15.76 -1.53 1.02
CA PHE A 38 -16.70 -1.62 2.14
C PHE A 38 -16.71 -2.96 2.86
N PRO A 39 -16.72 -4.14 2.17
CA PRO A 39 -16.66 -5.42 2.86
C PRO A 39 -15.41 -5.57 3.72
N ALA A 40 -14.27 -5.15 3.19
CA ALA A 40 -12.99 -5.17 3.90
C ALA A 40 -13.00 -4.23 5.11
N ILE A 41 -13.45 -2.99 4.92
CA ILE A 41 -13.55 -1.98 5.98
C ILE A 41 -14.41 -2.50 7.13
N LEU A 42 -15.58 -3.05 6.83
CA LEU A 42 -16.50 -3.54 7.84
C LEU A 42 -15.92 -4.72 8.64
N VAL A 43 -15.43 -5.74 7.92
CA VAL A 43 -14.88 -6.96 8.56
C VAL A 43 -13.65 -6.61 9.40
N LEU A 44 -12.72 -5.83 8.86
CA LEU A 44 -11.51 -5.44 9.58
C LEU A 44 -11.81 -4.53 10.77
N SER A 45 -12.84 -3.68 10.69
CA SER A 45 -13.24 -2.84 11.82
C SER A 45 -13.81 -3.67 12.99
N ILE A 46 -14.62 -4.66 12.67
CA ILE A 46 -15.12 -5.60 13.68
C ILE A 46 -13.96 -6.38 14.31
N LEU A 47 -13.08 -6.96 13.48
CA LEU A 47 -11.93 -7.72 13.97
C LEU A 47 -10.98 -6.87 14.82
N ASN A 48 -10.65 -5.64 14.37
CA ASN A 48 -9.82 -4.71 15.14
C ASN A 48 -10.46 -4.42 16.52
N THR A 49 -11.78 -4.21 16.55
CA THR A 49 -12.51 -3.95 17.80
C THR A 49 -12.49 -5.17 18.73
N VAL A 50 -12.75 -6.36 18.19
CA VAL A 50 -12.72 -7.60 18.97
C VAL A 50 -11.32 -7.85 19.55
N VAL A 51 -10.28 -7.70 18.71
CA VAL A 51 -8.90 -7.89 19.18
C VAL A 51 -8.52 -6.83 20.22
N ALA A 52 -8.92 -5.57 20.04
CA ALA A 52 -8.69 -4.52 21.04
C ALA A 52 -9.32 -4.87 22.38
N LEU A 53 -10.55 -5.42 22.38
CA LEU A 53 -11.23 -5.88 23.61
C LEU A 53 -10.54 -7.11 24.22
N MET A 54 -10.06 -8.06 23.38
CA MET A 54 -9.31 -9.21 23.87
C MET A 54 -7.99 -8.82 24.54
N LEU A 55 -7.31 -7.79 24.02
CA LEU A 55 -6.03 -7.31 24.56
C LEU A 55 -6.20 -6.39 25.78
N ALA A 56 -7.36 -5.73 25.91
CA ALA A 56 -7.63 -4.83 27.04
C ALA A 56 -7.90 -5.59 28.34
N GLY A 57 -8.22 -6.91 28.30
CA GLY A 57 -8.54 -7.70 29.49
C GLY A 57 -9.71 -7.12 30.27
N ASP A 58 -9.71 -7.32 31.59
CA ASP A 58 -10.78 -6.84 32.49
C ASP A 58 -10.72 -5.33 32.78
N SER A 59 -9.62 -4.65 32.41
CA SER A 59 -9.40 -3.22 32.65
C SER A 59 -8.91 -2.49 31.40
N PRO A 60 -9.79 -2.11 30.45
CA PRO A 60 -9.40 -1.37 29.24
C PRO A 60 -8.70 -0.04 29.50
N GLN A 61 -8.84 0.50 30.71
CA GLN A 61 -8.28 1.81 31.10
C GLN A 61 -6.83 1.72 31.64
N ASP A 62 -6.34 0.51 31.98
CA ASP A 62 -5.05 0.34 32.65
C ASP A 62 -3.86 0.19 31.70
N LEU A 63 -4.07 0.02 30.39
CA LEU A 63 -2.99 -0.06 29.42
C LEU A 63 -2.53 1.33 28.99
N ALA A 64 -1.85 2.03 29.90
CA ALA A 64 -1.49 3.45 29.70
C ALA A 64 -0.32 3.65 28.74
N THR A 65 0.53 2.65 28.52
CA THR A 65 1.72 2.74 27.69
C THR A 65 1.74 1.77 26.53
N ASP A 66 2.48 2.09 25.45
CA ASP A 66 2.68 1.17 24.32
C ASP A 66 3.45 -0.11 24.73
N ALA A 67 4.27 -0.03 25.80
CA ALA A 67 4.98 -1.17 26.36
C ALA A 67 4.01 -2.16 27.01
N GLU A 68 3.05 -1.71 27.79
CA GLU A 68 2.04 -2.57 28.44
C GLU A 68 1.11 -3.21 27.40
N ARG A 69 0.77 -2.48 26.33
CA ARG A 69 0.02 -3.05 25.21
C ARG A 69 0.81 -4.14 24.49
N LEU A 70 2.10 -3.94 24.28
CA LEU A 70 2.96 -4.93 23.66
C LEU A 70 3.10 -6.19 24.55
N GLU A 71 3.25 -6.01 25.87
CA GLU A 71 3.31 -7.12 26.82
C GLU A 71 2.00 -7.89 26.85
N ALA A 72 0.86 -7.22 26.92
CA ALA A 72 -0.46 -7.84 26.83
C ALA A 72 -0.65 -8.61 25.52
N ALA A 73 -0.19 -8.05 24.40
CA ALA A 73 -0.22 -8.70 23.09
C ALA A 73 0.67 -9.96 23.05
N VAL A 74 1.84 -9.92 23.68
CA VAL A 74 2.72 -11.09 23.80
C VAL A 74 2.09 -12.16 24.68
N GLN A 75 1.49 -11.79 25.80
CA GLN A 75 0.78 -12.71 26.71
C GLN A 75 -0.46 -13.34 26.07
N ALA A 76 -1.21 -12.57 25.26
CA ALA A 76 -2.36 -13.08 24.50
C ALA A 76 -1.98 -14.11 23.42
N GLY A 77 -0.68 -14.22 23.11
CA GLY A 77 -0.15 -15.17 22.13
C GLY A 77 -0.38 -14.79 20.67
N ILE A 78 -0.18 -15.74 19.79
CA ILE A 78 -0.20 -15.51 18.34
C ILE A 78 -1.60 -15.29 17.75
N LEU A 79 -2.65 -15.75 18.44
CA LEU A 79 -4.02 -15.75 17.92
C LEU A 79 -4.56 -14.36 17.54
N PRO A 80 -4.46 -13.31 18.38
CA PRO A 80 -4.89 -11.96 18.01
C PRO A 80 -4.19 -11.43 16.76
N PHE A 81 -2.90 -11.72 16.61
CA PHE A 81 -2.13 -11.32 15.41
C PHE A 81 -2.63 -12.03 14.15
N LEU A 82 -2.93 -13.33 14.23
CA LEU A 82 -3.45 -14.08 13.09
C LEU A 82 -4.85 -13.62 12.72
N LEU A 83 -5.69 -13.29 13.70
CA LEU A 83 -7.04 -12.75 13.47
C LEU A 83 -7.02 -11.40 12.74
N LEU A 84 -5.94 -10.64 12.84
CA LEU A 84 -5.78 -9.36 12.13
C LEU A 84 -5.01 -9.51 10.82
N ILE A 85 -3.84 -10.16 10.85
CA ILE A 85 -2.91 -10.15 9.72
C ILE A 85 -3.43 -10.96 8.53
N VAL A 86 -4.11 -12.08 8.77
CA VAL A 86 -4.62 -12.93 7.69
C VAL A 86 -5.78 -12.27 6.93
N PRO A 87 -6.86 -11.78 7.59
CA PRO A 87 -7.91 -11.05 6.91
C PRO A 87 -7.40 -9.73 6.28
N PHE A 88 -6.49 -9.01 6.96
CA PHE A 88 -5.89 -7.82 6.38
C PHE A 88 -5.14 -8.13 5.08
N ALA A 89 -4.26 -9.13 5.07
CA ALA A 89 -3.52 -9.52 3.88
C ALA A 89 -4.45 -9.99 2.75
N TYR A 90 -5.51 -10.71 3.09
CA TYR A 90 -6.53 -11.15 2.14
C TYR A 90 -7.24 -9.95 1.49
N PHE A 91 -7.89 -9.10 2.29
CA PHE A 91 -8.68 -7.99 1.77
C PHE A 91 -7.83 -6.91 1.11
N TRP A 92 -6.64 -6.63 1.66
CA TRP A 92 -5.70 -5.69 1.04
C TRP A 92 -5.26 -6.16 -0.35
N THR A 93 -4.91 -7.45 -0.49
CA THR A 93 -4.48 -8.03 -1.76
C THR A 93 -5.60 -8.00 -2.80
N THR A 94 -6.80 -8.45 -2.43
CA THR A 94 -7.94 -8.52 -3.33
C THR A 94 -8.39 -7.13 -3.78
N PHE A 95 -8.48 -6.19 -2.86
CA PHE A 95 -8.79 -4.79 -3.17
C PHE A 95 -7.72 -4.16 -4.07
N ALA A 96 -6.43 -4.29 -3.73
CA ALA A 96 -5.35 -3.69 -4.52
C ALA A 96 -5.33 -4.21 -5.96
N ILE A 97 -5.54 -5.52 -6.17
CA ILE A 97 -5.63 -6.10 -7.50
C ILE A 97 -6.85 -5.55 -8.26
N ALA A 98 -8.04 -5.54 -7.64
CA ALA A 98 -9.25 -5.02 -8.25
C ALA A 98 -9.05 -3.55 -8.68
N TRP A 99 -8.43 -2.74 -7.81
CA TRP A 99 -8.15 -1.33 -8.07
C TRP A 99 -7.10 -1.11 -9.18
N HIS A 100 -6.01 -1.90 -9.20
CA HIS A 100 -5.04 -1.89 -10.32
C HIS A 100 -5.72 -2.23 -11.65
N ARG A 101 -6.56 -3.26 -11.67
CA ARG A 101 -7.28 -3.70 -12.87
C ARG A 101 -8.27 -2.66 -13.35
N LYS A 102 -9.03 -2.05 -12.43
CA LYS A 102 -9.95 -0.95 -12.74
C LYS A 102 -9.24 0.18 -13.49
N TYR A 103 -8.01 0.52 -13.07
CA TYR A 103 -7.23 1.57 -13.71
C TYR A 103 -6.60 1.12 -15.04
N LEU A 104 -5.90 -0.02 -15.03
CA LEU A 104 -5.09 -0.49 -16.17
C LEU A 104 -5.90 -1.20 -17.26
N LEU A 105 -7.06 -1.71 -16.91
CA LEU A 105 -7.96 -2.45 -17.80
C LEU A 105 -9.37 -1.85 -17.74
N PRO A 106 -9.63 -0.69 -18.38
CA PRO A 106 -10.91 0.02 -18.23
C PRO A 106 -12.15 -0.77 -18.69
N LYS A 107 -11.95 -1.78 -19.53
CA LYS A 107 -13.00 -2.70 -19.99
C LYS A 107 -13.31 -3.81 -18.98
N ASP A 108 -12.42 -4.05 -18.03
CA ASP A 108 -12.56 -5.06 -16.98
C ASP A 108 -13.16 -4.36 -15.75
N GLN A 109 -14.46 -4.53 -15.54
CA GLN A 109 -15.15 -3.93 -14.40
C GLN A 109 -15.08 -4.88 -13.20
N PRO A 110 -14.18 -4.64 -12.22
CA PRO A 110 -14.08 -5.48 -11.06
C PRO A 110 -15.39 -5.46 -10.26
N SER A 111 -15.85 -6.63 -9.87
CA SER A 111 -17.05 -6.80 -9.05
C SER A 111 -16.71 -7.12 -7.59
N ILE A 112 -17.68 -6.98 -6.68
CA ILE A 112 -17.55 -7.45 -5.30
C ILE A 112 -17.13 -8.92 -5.26
N GLY A 113 -17.66 -9.75 -6.17
CA GLY A 113 -17.28 -11.17 -6.28
C GLY A 113 -15.80 -11.38 -6.55
N GLU A 114 -15.13 -10.48 -7.28
CA GLU A 114 -13.68 -10.55 -7.49
C GLU A 114 -12.88 -10.22 -6.24
N VAL A 115 -13.34 -9.25 -5.44
CA VAL A 115 -12.73 -8.91 -4.14
C VAL A 115 -12.91 -10.03 -3.12
N LEU A 116 -13.96 -10.83 -3.25
CA LEU A 116 -14.23 -11.98 -2.36
C LEU A 116 -13.72 -13.32 -2.89
N THR A 117 -13.02 -13.34 -4.04
CA THR A 117 -12.57 -14.59 -4.65
C THR A 117 -11.05 -14.61 -4.79
N TRP A 118 -10.40 -15.59 -4.15
CA TRP A 118 -8.95 -15.78 -4.27
C TRP A 118 -8.60 -16.58 -5.53
N ARG A 119 -7.70 -16.04 -6.36
CA ARG A 119 -7.19 -16.68 -7.59
C ARG A 119 -5.66 -16.74 -7.57
N SER A 120 -5.03 -17.46 -8.47
CA SER A 120 -3.56 -17.58 -8.56
C SER A 120 -2.83 -16.23 -8.66
N ARG A 121 -3.44 -15.23 -9.31
CA ARG A 121 -2.90 -13.86 -9.38
C ARG A 121 -2.75 -13.21 -8.01
N HIS A 122 -3.69 -13.48 -7.06
CA HIS A 122 -3.64 -12.95 -5.70
C HIS A 122 -2.46 -13.53 -4.92
N THR A 123 -2.20 -14.83 -5.08
CA THR A 123 -1.03 -15.47 -4.48
C THR A 123 0.27 -14.85 -5.03
N ARG A 124 0.38 -14.66 -6.35
CA ARG A 124 1.55 -14.03 -6.96
C ARG A 124 1.75 -12.60 -6.45
N PHE A 125 0.69 -11.80 -6.44
CA PHE A 125 0.71 -10.42 -5.95
C PHE A 125 1.14 -10.36 -4.48
N LEU A 126 0.55 -11.20 -3.63
CA LEU A 126 0.87 -11.27 -2.21
C LEU A 126 2.34 -11.67 -1.98
N LEU A 127 2.84 -12.68 -2.70
CA LEU A 127 4.25 -13.09 -2.59
C LEU A 127 5.21 -11.97 -3.02
N GLN A 128 4.87 -11.21 -4.06
CA GLN A 128 5.66 -10.05 -4.48
C GLN A 128 5.59 -8.91 -3.44
N ALA A 129 4.42 -8.67 -2.86
CA ALA A 129 4.27 -7.69 -1.79
C ALA A 129 5.07 -8.08 -0.54
N ILE A 130 5.03 -9.36 -0.15
CA ILE A 130 5.87 -9.89 0.95
C ILE A 130 7.36 -9.71 0.62
N GLY A 131 7.78 -10.03 -0.60
CA GLY A 131 9.16 -9.83 -1.04
C GLY A 131 9.60 -8.37 -0.94
N LEU A 132 8.75 -7.42 -1.37
CA LEU A 132 9.01 -5.98 -1.20
C LEU A 132 9.10 -5.57 0.27
N THR A 133 8.22 -6.10 1.11
CA THR A 133 8.23 -5.84 2.56
C THR A 133 9.51 -6.36 3.20
N ILE A 134 9.93 -7.57 2.85
CA ILE A 134 11.19 -8.14 3.36
C ILE A 134 12.38 -7.25 2.98
N VAL A 135 12.47 -6.81 1.72
CA VAL A 135 13.53 -5.91 1.28
C VAL A 135 13.52 -4.60 2.07
N ALA A 136 12.34 -3.99 2.26
CA ALA A 136 12.19 -2.76 3.03
C ALA A 136 12.61 -2.95 4.50
N VAL A 137 12.16 -4.04 5.13
CA VAL A 137 12.49 -4.38 6.53
C VAL A 137 13.98 -4.60 6.69
N VAL A 138 14.64 -5.34 5.78
CA VAL A 138 16.10 -5.54 5.83
C VAL A 138 16.85 -4.20 5.75
N ILE A 139 16.46 -3.30 4.83
CA ILE A 139 17.09 -1.97 4.73
C ILE A 139 16.85 -1.18 6.02
N LEU A 140 15.66 -1.23 6.60
CA LEU A 140 15.32 -0.53 7.83
C LEU A 140 16.12 -1.07 9.02
N LEU A 141 16.23 -2.38 9.19
CA LEU A 141 16.98 -3.00 10.30
C LEU A 141 18.46 -2.67 10.23
N VAL A 142 19.07 -2.82 9.05
CA VAL A 142 20.47 -2.44 8.84
C VAL A 142 20.66 -0.94 9.06
N GLY A 143 19.75 -0.13 8.52
CA GLY A 143 19.79 1.32 8.65
C GLY A 143 19.57 1.81 10.09
N ALA A 144 18.66 1.19 10.83
CA ALA A 144 18.43 1.51 12.24
C ALA A 144 19.67 1.26 13.10
N SER A 145 20.40 0.16 12.82
CA SER A 145 21.67 -0.12 13.50
C SER A 145 22.71 0.98 13.24
N LEU A 146 22.77 1.53 12.02
CA LEU A 146 23.65 2.64 11.67
C LEU A 146 23.18 3.96 12.29
N ALA A 147 21.85 4.20 12.29
CA ALA A 147 21.25 5.41 12.86
C ALA A 147 21.45 5.53 14.38
N ALA A 148 21.71 4.42 15.08
CA ALA A 148 22.09 4.44 16.48
C ALA A 148 23.37 5.25 16.74
N PHE A 149 24.29 5.32 15.77
CA PHE A 149 25.53 6.10 15.85
C PHE A 149 25.34 7.57 15.40
N ALA A 150 24.41 7.82 14.47
CA ALA A 150 24.14 9.15 13.93
C ALA A 150 22.66 9.25 13.47
N PRO A 151 21.78 9.85 14.26
CA PRO A 151 20.32 9.90 13.95
C PRO A 151 19.98 10.50 12.58
N VAL A 152 20.83 11.39 12.05
CA VAL A 152 20.65 11.95 10.68
C VAL A 152 20.65 10.86 9.60
N LEU A 153 21.32 9.73 9.84
CA LEU A 153 21.34 8.59 8.90
C LEU A 153 19.95 7.97 8.72
N LEU A 154 19.03 8.13 9.68
CA LEU A 154 17.65 7.64 9.54
C LEU A 154 16.96 8.24 8.32
N VAL A 155 17.19 9.53 8.05
CA VAL A 155 16.62 10.19 6.86
C VAL A 155 17.14 9.56 5.58
N LEU A 156 18.44 9.24 5.52
CA LEU A 156 19.04 8.57 4.37
C LEU A 156 18.52 7.14 4.20
N VAL A 157 18.31 6.43 5.31
CA VAL A 157 17.72 5.08 5.31
C VAL A 157 16.29 5.11 4.78
N LEU A 158 15.46 6.04 5.25
CA LEU A 158 14.09 6.21 4.76
C LEU A 158 14.08 6.58 3.27
N ALA A 159 14.97 7.46 2.83
CA ALA A 159 15.13 7.81 1.43
C ALA A 159 15.54 6.59 0.58
N ALA A 160 16.43 5.74 1.09
CA ALA A 160 16.82 4.50 0.43
C ALA A 160 15.65 3.52 0.32
N VAL A 161 14.89 3.31 1.40
CA VAL A 161 13.68 2.45 1.39
C VAL A 161 12.69 2.92 0.33
N VAL A 162 12.32 4.21 0.32
CA VAL A 162 11.37 4.76 -0.64
C VAL A 162 11.89 4.64 -2.08
N SER A 163 13.19 4.87 -2.29
CA SER A 163 13.82 4.76 -3.62
C SER A 163 13.82 3.30 -4.12
N VAL A 164 14.20 2.35 -3.29
CA VAL A 164 14.23 0.92 -3.63
C VAL A 164 12.81 0.41 -3.84
N TYR A 165 11.89 0.75 -2.92
CA TYR A 165 10.48 0.41 -3.05
C TYR A 165 9.90 0.93 -4.37
N GLY A 166 10.11 2.20 -4.72
CA GLY A 166 9.63 2.79 -5.96
C GLY A 166 10.12 2.07 -7.21
N ARG A 167 11.36 1.60 -7.19
CA ARG A 167 11.94 0.86 -8.31
C ARG A 167 11.44 -0.58 -8.42
N LEU A 168 11.19 -1.25 -7.32
CA LEU A 168 10.77 -2.65 -7.29
C LEU A 168 9.25 -2.82 -7.35
N SER A 169 8.47 -1.83 -6.91
CA SER A 169 7.02 -1.93 -6.75
C SER A 169 6.23 -2.10 -8.05
N GLN A 170 6.88 -1.89 -9.23
CA GLN A 170 6.21 -2.11 -10.53
C GLN A 170 5.87 -3.58 -10.80
N VAL A 171 6.37 -4.51 -9.99
CA VAL A 171 5.92 -5.91 -10.01
C VAL A 171 4.46 -6.04 -9.62
N LEU A 172 3.94 -5.17 -8.73
CA LEU A 172 2.57 -5.25 -8.21
C LEU A 172 1.51 -4.97 -9.29
N PRO A 173 1.50 -3.78 -9.98
CA PRO A 173 0.57 -3.56 -11.08
C PRO A 173 0.72 -4.60 -12.19
N SER A 174 1.95 -5.05 -12.48
CA SER A 174 2.20 -6.11 -13.46
C SER A 174 1.53 -7.43 -13.08
N ALA A 175 1.62 -7.84 -11.80
CA ALA A 175 0.97 -9.05 -11.31
C ALA A 175 -0.57 -8.94 -11.36
N ALA A 176 -1.10 -7.76 -11.05
CA ALA A 176 -2.54 -7.52 -11.08
C ALA A 176 -3.15 -7.67 -12.48
N VAL A 177 -2.39 -7.35 -13.54
CA VAL A 177 -2.81 -7.48 -14.95
C VAL A 177 -2.21 -8.71 -15.66
N ASP A 178 -1.74 -9.69 -14.90
CA ASP A 178 -1.22 -10.99 -15.38
C ASP A 178 0.05 -10.91 -16.26
N HIS A 179 0.78 -9.77 -16.27
CA HIS A 179 2.01 -9.62 -17.06
C HIS A 179 3.26 -10.23 -16.42
N GLY A 180 3.31 -10.36 -15.08
CA GLY A 180 4.30 -11.14 -14.34
C GLY A 180 5.74 -10.63 -14.40
N LEU A 181 6.01 -9.33 -14.20
CA LEU A 181 7.38 -8.81 -14.08
C LEU A 181 8.12 -9.41 -12.88
N SER A 182 9.40 -9.73 -13.05
CA SER A 182 10.33 -10.01 -11.96
C SER A 182 10.88 -8.73 -11.33
N PHE A 183 11.45 -8.82 -10.12
CA PHE A 183 12.11 -7.68 -9.47
C PHE A 183 13.27 -7.11 -10.30
N ALA A 184 14.05 -7.97 -10.98
CA ALA A 184 15.12 -7.53 -11.87
C ALA A 184 14.58 -6.75 -13.08
N GLN A 185 13.47 -7.21 -13.65
CA GLN A 185 12.81 -6.49 -14.75
C GLN A 185 12.21 -5.17 -14.30
N SER A 186 11.59 -5.12 -13.10
CA SER A 186 11.10 -3.87 -12.50
C SER A 186 12.24 -2.87 -12.29
N TRP A 187 13.37 -3.34 -11.75
CA TRP A 187 14.57 -2.52 -11.56
C TRP A 187 15.12 -1.97 -12.88
N ALA A 188 15.14 -2.78 -13.93
CA ALA A 188 15.56 -2.35 -15.27
C ALA A 188 14.55 -1.38 -15.89
N LEU A 189 13.24 -1.63 -15.73
CA LEU A 189 12.16 -0.78 -16.23
C LEU A 189 12.22 0.65 -15.67
N THR A 190 12.62 0.79 -14.41
CA THR A 190 12.67 2.07 -13.69
C THR A 190 14.02 2.79 -13.80
N ARG A 191 14.94 2.28 -14.65
CA ARG A 191 16.29 2.85 -14.80
C ARG A 191 16.22 4.31 -15.25
N GLY A 192 16.98 5.18 -14.56
CA GLY A 192 17.01 6.61 -14.83
C GLY A 192 15.88 7.43 -14.22
N GLN A 193 14.88 6.80 -13.56
CA GLN A 193 13.71 7.49 -12.99
C GLN A 193 13.72 7.54 -11.44
N THR A 194 14.80 7.09 -10.79
CA THR A 194 14.83 6.90 -9.31
C THR A 194 14.40 8.13 -8.53
N ALA A 195 14.95 9.32 -8.86
CA ALA A 195 14.60 10.56 -8.15
C ALA A 195 13.13 10.96 -8.34
N ARG A 196 12.57 10.75 -9.53
CA ARG A 196 11.16 11.05 -9.82
C ARG A 196 10.21 10.07 -9.16
N LEU A 197 10.56 8.78 -9.15
CA LEU A 197 9.83 7.74 -8.41
C LEU A 197 9.83 8.04 -6.91
N PHE A 198 11.02 8.36 -6.35
CA PHE A 198 11.13 8.80 -4.96
C PHE A 198 10.22 9.99 -4.67
N ALA A 199 10.31 11.05 -5.48
CA ALA A 199 9.50 12.25 -5.30
C ALA A 199 8.00 11.95 -5.39
N THR A 200 7.57 11.14 -6.36
CA THR A 200 6.15 10.78 -6.53
C THR A 200 5.64 9.99 -5.34
N ILE A 201 6.37 8.97 -4.90
CA ILE A 201 5.95 8.11 -3.79
C ILE A 201 5.99 8.90 -2.48
N ALA A 202 7.08 9.61 -2.18
CA ALA A 202 7.19 10.40 -0.97
C ALA A 202 6.11 11.49 -0.88
N ALA A 203 5.87 12.23 -1.97
CA ALA A 203 4.83 13.26 -2.03
C ALA A 203 3.39 12.70 -1.98
N THR A 204 3.20 11.43 -2.27
CA THR A 204 1.90 10.75 -2.10
C THR A 204 1.74 10.23 -0.68
N TRP A 205 2.71 9.49 -0.17
CA TRP A 205 2.59 8.78 1.09
C TRP A 205 2.71 9.68 2.31
N PHE A 206 3.62 10.67 2.28
CA PHE A 206 3.85 11.52 3.43
C PHE A 206 2.63 12.38 3.79
N PRO A 207 2.02 13.17 2.88
CA PRO A 207 0.81 13.92 3.19
C PRO A 207 -0.36 13.02 3.60
N THR A 208 -0.50 11.86 2.95
CA THR A 208 -1.57 10.91 3.27
C THR A 208 -1.39 10.33 4.68
N ALA A 209 -0.17 9.94 5.05
CA ALA A 209 0.12 9.45 6.40
C ALA A 209 -0.13 10.52 7.47
N VAL A 210 0.27 11.77 7.21
CA VAL A 210 -0.01 12.90 8.11
C VAL A 210 -1.52 13.11 8.24
N ALA A 211 -2.27 13.12 7.15
CA ALA A 211 -3.72 13.32 7.18
C ALA A 211 -4.43 12.21 7.96
N VAL A 212 -4.05 10.95 7.74
CA VAL A 212 -4.59 9.79 8.49
C VAL A 212 -4.26 9.91 9.98
N SER A 213 -3.01 10.24 10.31
CA SER A 213 -2.56 10.40 11.70
C SER A 213 -3.32 11.52 12.42
N LEU A 214 -3.46 12.68 11.79
CA LEU A 214 -4.23 13.79 12.35
C LEU A 214 -5.70 13.44 12.56
N ALA A 215 -6.33 12.78 11.58
CA ALA A 215 -7.72 12.35 11.72
C ALA A 215 -7.90 11.36 12.89
N GLN A 216 -6.97 10.42 13.07
CA GLN A 216 -6.99 9.51 14.22
C GLN A 216 -6.81 10.23 15.55
N GLN A 217 -5.93 11.23 15.64
CA GLN A 217 -5.74 12.03 16.85
C GLN A 217 -6.98 12.86 17.18
N ILE A 218 -7.59 13.51 16.17
CA ILE A 218 -8.85 14.27 16.35
C ILE A 218 -9.96 13.32 16.85
N LEU A 219 -10.06 12.14 16.26
CA LEU A 219 -11.05 11.15 16.66
C LEU A 219 -10.82 10.65 18.09
N ALA A 220 -9.56 10.49 18.50
CA ALA A 220 -9.21 10.14 19.87
C ALA A 220 -9.62 11.23 20.85
N LEU A 221 -9.42 12.51 20.50
CA LEU A 221 -9.87 13.65 21.33
C LEU A 221 -11.40 13.73 21.47
N ILE A 222 -12.14 13.44 20.39
CA ILE A 222 -13.62 13.49 20.39
C ILE A 222 -14.22 12.35 21.19
N LEU A 223 -13.73 11.13 21.00
CA LEU A 223 -14.28 9.91 21.63
C LEU A 223 -13.73 9.69 23.05
N GLY A 224 -12.68 10.41 23.44
CA GLY A 224 -11.99 10.17 24.71
C GLY A 224 -11.35 8.78 24.77
N ASP A 225 -10.88 8.39 25.96
CA ASP A 225 -10.28 7.04 26.17
C ASP A 225 -11.33 6.01 26.61
N SER A 226 -12.59 6.20 26.16
CA SER A 226 -13.62 5.22 26.50
C SER A 226 -13.30 3.88 25.80
N GLY A 227 -13.09 2.83 26.62
CA GLY A 227 -12.95 1.45 26.14
C GLY A 227 -14.27 0.82 25.68
N SER A 228 -15.31 1.63 25.43
CA SER A 228 -16.59 1.12 24.96
C SER A 228 -16.45 0.50 23.55
N PHE A 229 -17.18 -0.60 23.32
CA PHE A 229 -17.22 -1.24 22.00
C PHE A 229 -17.47 -0.23 20.87
N MET A 230 -18.43 0.69 21.07
CA MET A 230 -18.81 1.67 20.05
C MET A 230 -17.67 2.64 19.73
N ALA A 231 -16.95 3.15 20.74
CA ALA A 231 -15.81 4.04 20.51
C ALA A 231 -14.66 3.34 19.78
N LEU A 232 -14.35 2.11 20.20
CA LEU A 232 -13.33 1.29 19.52
C LEU A 232 -13.72 0.97 18.09
N PHE A 233 -14.99 0.61 17.85
CA PHE A 233 -15.49 0.33 16.50
C PHE A 233 -15.44 1.56 15.59
N VAL A 234 -15.88 2.73 16.07
CA VAL A 234 -15.85 3.96 15.28
C VAL A 234 -14.40 4.34 14.93
N ARG A 235 -13.46 4.23 15.89
CA ARG A 235 -12.03 4.48 15.63
C ARG A 235 -11.48 3.51 14.57
N ALA A 236 -11.77 2.22 14.72
CA ALA A 236 -11.34 1.20 13.76
C ALA A 236 -11.97 1.42 12.38
N PHE A 237 -13.25 1.76 12.32
CA PHE A 237 -13.97 2.00 11.07
C PHE A 237 -13.41 3.20 10.31
N VAL A 238 -13.28 4.35 10.98
CA VAL A 238 -12.70 5.55 10.35
C VAL A 238 -11.24 5.29 9.94
N GLY A 239 -10.47 4.61 10.78
CA GLY A 239 -9.09 4.22 10.46
C GLY A 239 -8.99 3.34 9.21
N ASN A 240 -9.85 2.34 9.09
CA ASN A 240 -9.89 1.47 7.92
C ASN A 240 -10.37 2.22 6.66
N VAL A 241 -11.37 3.12 6.76
CA VAL A 241 -11.79 3.97 5.63
C VAL A 241 -10.62 4.80 5.11
N LEU A 242 -9.93 5.51 5.99
CA LEU A 242 -8.78 6.34 5.62
C LEU A 242 -7.60 5.50 5.12
N GLY A 243 -7.36 4.33 5.73
CA GLY A 243 -6.34 3.39 5.30
C GLY A 243 -6.59 2.87 3.88
N TYR A 244 -7.81 2.43 3.57
CA TYR A 244 -8.17 1.98 2.22
C TYR A 244 -8.15 3.12 1.20
N LEU A 245 -8.51 4.34 1.59
CA LEU A 245 -8.37 5.52 0.73
C LEU A 245 -6.90 5.78 0.38
N ALA A 246 -6.02 5.69 1.38
CA ALA A 246 -4.57 5.79 1.17
C ALA A 246 -4.05 4.70 0.24
N VAL A 247 -4.51 3.45 0.40
CA VAL A 247 -4.18 2.33 -0.49
C VAL A 247 -4.67 2.60 -1.91
N ALA A 248 -5.91 3.07 -2.09
CA ALA A 248 -6.46 3.39 -3.42
C ALA A 248 -5.61 4.44 -4.15
N ILE A 249 -5.22 5.52 -3.45
CA ILE A 249 -4.34 6.55 -4.02
C ILE A 249 -2.98 5.96 -4.38
N GLY A 250 -2.35 5.19 -3.48
CA GLY A 250 -1.05 4.56 -3.70
C GLY A 250 -1.06 3.58 -4.88
N VAL A 251 -2.09 2.74 -4.97
CA VAL A 251 -2.30 1.79 -6.07
C VAL A 251 -2.51 2.52 -7.40
N SER A 252 -3.28 3.63 -7.41
CA SER A 252 -3.48 4.47 -8.60
C SER A 252 -2.16 5.10 -9.07
N VAL A 253 -1.34 5.61 -8.14
CA VAL A 253 -0.01 6.14 -8.46
C VAL A 253 0.88 5.06 -9.08
N LEU A 254 0.93 3.86 -8.49
CA LEU A 254 1.74 2.76 -9.04
C LEU A 254 1.24 2.31 -10.42
N SER A 255 -0.08 2.30 -10.64
CA SER A 255 -0.67 1.99 -11.94
C SER A 255 -0.28 3.01 -13.01
N LEU A 256 -0.35 4.30 -12.68
CA LEU A 256 0.05 5.40 -13.56
C LEU A 256 1.53 5.34 -13.92
N ILE A 257 2.39 5.08 -12.94
CA ILE A 257 3.83 4.91 -13.15
C ILE A 257 4.09 3.73 -14.09
N TYR A 258 3.44 2.59 -13.83
CA TYR A 258 3.59 1.38 -14.62
C TYR A 258 3.19 1.60 -16.08
N ASP A 259 2.03 2.22 -16.30
CA ASP A 259 1.52 2.54 -17.64
C ASP A 259 2.46 3.50 -18.38
N HIS A 260 2.89 4.57 -17.73
CA HIS A 260 3.84 5.54 -18.30
C HIS A 260 5.17 4.89 -18.73
N LEU A 261 5.73 4.02 -17.87
CA LEU A 261 7.00 3.35 -18.16
C LEU A 261 6.88 2.28 -19.24
N ARG A 262 5.70 1.66 -19.36
CA ARG A 262 5.42 0.65 -20.38
C ARG A 262 5.24 1.29 -21.75
N ILE A 263 4.39 2.32 -21.87
CA ILE A 263 4.10 3.02 -23.13
C ILE A 263 5.38 3.63 -23.70
N GLY A 264 6.21 4.26 -22.88
CA GLY A 264 7.45 4.89 -23.31
C GLY A 264 8.52 3.94 -23.89
N ARG A 265 8.31 2.62 -23.82
CA ARG A 265 9.23 1.61 -24.34
C ARG A 265 8.67 0.76 -25.48
N THR A 266 7.37 0.86 -25.77
CA THR A 266 6.79 0.18 -26.92
C THR A 266 7.14 0.95 -28.17
N PRO A 267 7.89 0.37 -29.16
CA PRO A 267 8.02 0.98 -30.47
C PRO A 267 6.62 1.18 -31.05
N SER A 268 6.37 2.31 -31.68
CA SER A 268 5.07 2.73 -32.23
C SER A 268 4.48 1.81 -33.33
N VAL A 269 5.04 0.63 -33.53
CA VAL A 269 4.70 -0.29 -34.64
C VAL A 269 3.65 -1.34 -34.25
N ASP A 270 3.42 -1.63 -32.98
CA ASP A 270 2.57 -2.77 -32.57
C ASP A 270 1.14 -2.43 -32.09
N MET A 271 0.69 -1.18 -32.25
CA MET A 271 -0.68 -0.80 -31.86
C MET A 271 -1.73 -1.02 -32.95
N GLN A 272 -1.43 -1.71 -34.05
CA GLN A 272 -2.42 -1.97 -35.12
C GLN A 272 -2.93 -3.41 -35.25
N VAL A 273 -2.52 -4.33 -34.37
CA VAL A 273 -3.04 -5.70 -34.41
C VAL A 273 -3.32 -6.16 -32.98
N PHE A 274 -4.52 -5.87 -32.49
CA PHE A 274 -5.36 -6.76 -31.67
C PHE A 274 -6.68 -6.08 -31.36
#